data_8b10d42a6761a2b986d523e1995a1fe4
#
_entry.id   8b10d42a6761a2b986d523e1995a1fe4
#
_cell.length_a   1.000
_cell.length_b   1.000
_cell.length_c   1.000
_cell.angle_alpha   90.00
_cell.angle_beta   90.00
_cell.angle_gamma   90.00
#
_symmetry.space_group_name_H-M   'P 1'
#
loop_
_entity.id
_entity.type
_entity.pdbx_description
1 polymer ?
#
loop_
_entity_poly.entity_id
_entity_poly.type
_entity_poly.pdbx_seq_one_letter_code
_entity_poly.pdbx_strand_id
1 'polypeptide(L)'
;MATIQTRTNNAGRTTYRVGFYEDGRFQWLPALAHEAGAQRIKAIVEDPRQGPTVARRILEAQVDSAPGMPTLAEFFPRYIEHRGLRCTPGTLAGYEAEAARTFLPRLGELPVDMIDRRTVAEWIRWQLQQPTARWRAAAARAAAATPPRPEPPLATVSPKTVRNAHALLSAVLGLAVQEGILPANPARGADLPDDDVEEERGIFSRAEWARFYAAMSESYQPLLIVLLVTGARWGEATALQVRDLDVAASVIHVRRAWKKGKEGAVLGVPKTARGRRTIMLPDWAVETLEPLAAGRAADEFLLTAPGGGVIHRTNFVERHWKPALAAAGIAKHLTPHSLRHTFASWALMDGVPAQVVQHRLGHESLQTTSRVYAHLLLDAQRAAVDAIGWEPSPGA
;
A
#
# COMPACT_ATOMS: atom_id res chain seq x y z
N MET A 1 19.54 20.71 22.18
CA MET A 1 20.60 19.75 21.82
C MET A 1 20.88 18.88 23.04
N ALA A 2 20.85 17.56 22.86
CA ALA A 2 21.12 16.62 23.96
C ALA A 2 22.55 16.06 23.86
N THR A 3 23.13 15.69 25.02
CA THR A 3 24.48 15.14 25.13
C THR A 3 24.46 13.77 25.79
N ILE A 4 25.46 12.92 25.49
CA ILE A 4 25.64 11.63 26.16
C ILE A 4 26.86 11.72 27.05
N GLN A 5 26.72 11.36 28.33
CA GLN A 5 27.79 11.21 29.30
C GLN A 5 28.03 9.72 29.51
N THR A 6 29.28 9.31 29.35
CA THR A 6 29.75 7.95 29.66
C THR A 6 30.39 7.95 31.06
N ARG A 7 30.03 6.98 31.91
CA ARG A 7 30.64 6.77 33.21
C ARG A 7 31.03 5.31 33.38
N THR A 8 32.26 5.06 33.76
CA THR A 8 32.74 3.71 34.15
C THR A 8 33.00 3.69 35.66
N ASN A 9 32.38 2.73 36.33
CA ASN A 9 32.59 2.58 37.78
C ASN A 9 33.87 1.79 38.07
N ASN A 10 34.24 1.72 39.34
CA ASN A 10 35.48 1.01 39.81
C ASN A 10 35.46 -0.50 39.53
N ALA A 11 34.29 -1.09 39.22
CA ALA A 11 34.13 -2.49 38.83
C ALA A 11 34.17 -2.69 37.30
N GLY A 12 34.55 -1.65 36.50
CA GLY A 12 34.66 -1.72 35.04
C GLY A 12 33.34 -1.66 34.31
N ARG A 13 32.21 -1.48 34.98
CA ARG A 13 30.88 -1.37 34.33
C ARG A 13 30.67 0.05 33.82
N THR A 14 30.49 0.15 32.52
CA THR A 14 30.20 1.42 31.82
C THR A 14 28.69 1.66 31.74
N THR A 15 28.28 2.88 32.03
CA THR A 15 26.88 3.35 31.89
C THR A 15 26.84 4.66 31.12
N TYR A 16 25.71 4.92 30.49
CA TYR A 16 25.51 6.05 29.60
C TYR A 16 24.28 6.85 30.06
N ARG A 17 24.37 8.17 30.12
CA ARG A 17 23.28 9.07 30.50
C ARG A 17 23.06 10.11 29.41
N VAL A 18 21.81 10.38 29.12
CA VAL A 18 21.43 11.43 28.17
C VAL A 18 21.06 12.69 28.97
N GLY A 19 21.73 13.80 28.71
CA GLY A 19 21.45 15.12 29.30
C GLY A 19 20.93 16.11 28.27
N PHE A 20 20.03 16.98 28.67
CA PHE A 20 19.40 17.97 27.81
C PHE A 20 18.90 19.18 28.63
N TYR A 21 18.61 20.30 27.92
CA TYR A 21 17.97 21.46 28.53
C TYR A 21 16.46 21.39 28.34
N GLU A 22 15.71 21.62 29.41
CA GLU A 22 14.26 21.76 29.42
C GLU A 22 13.91 22.97 30.31
N ASP A 23 13.14 23.91 29.79
CA ASP A 23 12.77 25.15 30.48
C ASP A 23 13.96 25.92 31.11
N GLY A 24 15.06 25.97 30.39
CA GLY A 24 16.30 26.66 30.82
C GLY A 24 17.13 25.90 31.86
N ARG A 25 16.72 24.69 32.29
CA ARG A 25 17.45 23.85 33.26
C ARG A 25 18.04 22.63 32.60
N PHE A 26 19.28 22.33 32.93
CA PHE A 26 19.93 21.10 32.45
C PHE A 26 19.47 19.89 33.27
N GLN A 27 18.98 18.83 32.60
CA GLN A 27 18.47 17.63 33.23
C GLN A 27 19.15 16.37 32.69
N TRP A 28 19.23 15.34 33.52
CA TRP A 28 19.74 14.04 33.14
C TRP A 28 18.62 12.99 33.18
N LEU A 29 18.54 12.15 32.15
CA LEU A 29 17.73 10.96 32.16
C LEU A 29 18.42 9.82 32.97
N PRO A 30 17.68 8.79 33.39
CA PRO A 30 18.24 7.59 34.00
C PRO A 30 19.39 6.98 33.20
N ALA A 31 20.30 6.28 33.86
CA ALA A 31 21.46 5.68 33.23
C ALA A 31 21.04 4.42 32.44
N LEU A 32 21.63 4.25 31.28
CA LEU A 32 21.45 3.12 30.36
C LEU A 32 22.70 2.23 30.38
N ALA A 33 22.50 0.93 30.20
CA ALA A 33 23.61 -0.04 30.21
C ALA A 33 24.40 -0.06 28.90
N HIS A 34 23.80 0.38 27.78
CA HIS A 34 24.36 0.29 26.42
C HIS A 34 24.38 1.63 25.71
N GLU A 35 25.48 1.90 25.00
CA GLU A 35 25.65 3.13 24.23
C GLU A 35 24.58 3.28 23.13
N ALA A 36 24.25 2.19 22.42
CA ALA A 36 23.23 2.19 21.39
C ALA A 36 21.87 2.63 21.93
N GLY A 37 21.50 2.25 23.15
CA GLY A 37 20.29 2.73 23.82
C GLY A 37 20.35 4.22 24.11
N ALA A 38 21.48 4.72 24.59
CA ALA A 38 21.68 6.15 24.88
C ALA A 38 21.60 7.00 23.58
N GLN A 39 22.17 6.52 22.48
CA GLN A 39 22.06 7.19 21.18
C GLN A 39 20.60 7.26 20.70
N ARG A 40 19.82 6.19 20.86
CA ARG A 40 18.39 6.17 20.52
C ARG A 40 17.57 7.12 21.41
N ILE A 41 17.78 7.09 22.72
CA ILE A 41 17.10 8.01 23.65
C ILE A 41 17.48 9.46 23.35
N LYS A 42 18.75 9.74 23.03
CA LYS A 42 19.18 11.08 22.60
C LYS A 42 18.40 11.53 21.34
N ALA A 43 18.28 10.67 20.32
CA ALA A 43 17.52 10.97 19.11
C ALA A 43 16.04 11.28 19.42
N ILE A 44 15.43 10.55 20.36
CA ILE A 44 14.05 10.80 20.82
C ILE A 44 13.93 12.16 21.53
N VAL A 45 14.89 12.51 22.38
CA VAL A 45 14.91 13.81 23.08
C VAL A 45 15.06 14.97 22.11
N GLU A 46 15.84 14.79 21.05
CA GLU A 46 16.09 15.82 20.02
C GLU A 46 15.01 15.86 18.93
N ASP A 47 14.13 14.86 18.84
CA ASP A 47 12.99 14.88 17.89
C ASP A 47 11.91 15.85 18.41
N PRO A 48 11.61 16.94 17.67
CA PRO A 48 10.59 17.92 18.07
C PRO A 48 9.19 17.33 18.31
N ARG A 49 8.94 16.12 17.80
CA ARG A 49 7.63 15.44 17.88
C ARG A 49 7.51 14.49 19.07
N GLN A 50 8.63 14.07 19.64
CA GLN A 50 8.67 13.12 20.74
C GLN A 50 9.14 13.80 22.04
N GLY A 51 10.32 14.34 22.03
CA GLY A 51 10.88 15.14 23.10
C GLY A 51 11.19 14.37 24.38
N PRO A 52 11.63 15.13 25.44
CA PRO A 52 12.07 14.53 26.68
C PRO A 52 11.01 13.73 27.44
N THR A 53 9.75 14.12 27.35
CA THR A 53 8.64 13.44 28.03
C THR A 53 8.47 11.99 27.54
N VAL A 54 8.59 11.78 26.20
CA VAL A 54 8.52 10.44 25.63
C VAL A 54 9.74 9.62 26.04
N ALA A 55 10.93 10.22 26.04
CA ALA A 55 12.16 9.56 26.47
C ALA A 55 12.09 9.10 27.94
N ARG A 56 11.56 9.92 28.87
CA ARG A 56 11.35 9.55 30.28
C ARG A 56 10.40 8.35 30.39
N ARG A 57 9.26 8.41 29.72
CA ARG A 57 8.26 7.33 29.73
C ARG A 57 8.82 6.01 29.24
N ILE A 58 9.65 6.01 28.17
CA ILE A 58 10.32 4.81 27.68
C ILE A 58 11.26 4.23 28.74
N LEU A 59 12.04 5.08 29.42
CA LEU A 59 12.97 4.63 30.45
C LEU A 59 12.25 4.11 31.70
N GLU A 60 11.17 4.74 32.12
CA GLU A 60 10.31 4.26 33.21
C GLU A 60 9.73 2.88 32.86
N ALA A 61 9.17 2.72 31.65
CA ALA A 61 8.66 1.44 31.20
C ALA A 61 9.74 0.34 31.16
N GLN A 62 10.97 0.67 30.81
CA GLN A 62 12.09 -0.30 30.84
C GLN A 62 12.46 -0.74 32.26
N VAL A 63 12.28 0.14 33.25
CA VAL A 63 12.53 -0.22 34.69
C VAL A 63 11.42 -1.10 35.23
N ASP A 64 10.16 -0.84 34.82
CA ASP A 64 8.96 -1.54 35.32
C ASP A 64 8.72 -2.88 34.59
N SER A 65 9.41 -3.12 33.49
CA SER A 65 9.28 -4.34 32.69
C SER A 65 9.92 -5.54 33.36
N ALA A 66 9.45 -6.76 33.07
CA ALA A 66 10.05 -8.00 33.53
C ALA A 66 11.50 -8.13 33.03
N PRO A 67 12.42 -8.64 33.87
CA PRO A 67 13.81 -8.81 33.46
C PRO A 67 13.95 -9.67 32.20
N GLY A 68 14.70 -9.17 31.23
CA GLY A 68 14.92 -9.87 29.94
C GLY A 68 13.77 -9.75 28.92
N MET A 69 12.77 -8.93 29.20
CA MET A 69 11.69 -8.66 28.26
C MET A 69 12.23 -7.92 27.01
N PRO A 70 11.98 -8.43 25.79
CA PRO A 70 12.42 -7.74 24.57
C PRO A 70 11.62 -6.47 24.34
N THR A 71 12.26 -5.45 23.77
CA THR A 71 11.55 -4.31 23.21
C THR A 71 10.77 -4.71 21.95
N LEU A 72 9.81 -3.89 21.53
CA LEU A 72 9.05 -4.17 20.30
C LEU A 72 9.97 -4.22 19.08
N ALA A 73 11.01 -3.40 19.03
CA ALA A 73 12.00 -3.41 17.95
C ALA A 73 12.83 -4.71 17.92
N GLU A 74 13.16 -5.27 19.08
CA GLU A 74 13.86 -6.56 19.20
C GLU A 74 12.94 -7.76 18.93
N PHE A 75 11.65 -7.63 19.24
CA PHE A 75 10.64 -8.67 18.99
C PHE A 75 10.18 -8.72 17.54
N PHE A 76 10.12 -7.59 16.85
CA PHE A 76 9.59 -7.48 15.47
C PHE A 76 10.30 -8.42 14.47
N PRO A 77 11.63 -8.62 14.48
CA PRO A 77 12.30 -9.59 13.61
C PRO A 77 11.78 -11.04 13.77
N ARG A 78 11.40 -11.46 14.99
CA ARG A 78 10.80 -12.78 15.23
C ARG A 78 9.45 -12.92 14.48
N TYR A 79 8.65 -11.85 14.47
CA TYR A 79 7.43 -11.82 13.68
C TYR A 79 7.70 -11.93 12.17
N ILE A 80 8.72 -11.26 11.65
CA ILE A 80 9.14 -11.36 10.25
C ILE A 80 9.56 -12.79 9.91
N GLU A 81 10.35 -13.42 10.74
CA GLU A 81 10.76 -14.83 10.59
C GLU A 81 9.54 -15.77 10.62
N HIS A 82 8.68 -15.64 11.62
CA HIS A 82 7.44 -16.41 11.74
C HIS A 82 6.56 -16.29 10.47
N ARG A 83 6.47 -15.09 9.88
CA ARG A 83 5.71 -14.84 8.64
C ARG A 83 6.46 -15.33 7.40
N GLY A 84 7.76 -15.53 7.47
CA GLY A 84 8.60 -15.98 6.36
C GLY A 84 8.12 -17.28 5.71
N LEU A 85 7.54 -18.19 6.49
CA LEU A 85 6.98 -19.46 6.01
C LEU A 85 5.75 -19.30 5.10
N ARG A 86 5.03 -18.16 5.18
CA ARG A 86 3.75 -17.94 4.48
C ARG A 86 3.72 -16.72 3.58
N CYS A 87 4.71 -15.86 3.67
CA CYS A 87 4.77 -14.59 2.95
C CYS A 87 5.90 -14.55 1.93
N THR A 88 5.68 -13.85 0.82
CA THR A 88 6.75 -13.61 -0.15
C THR A 88 7.77 -12.61 0.41
N PRO A 89 9.05 -12.66 -0.05
CA PRO A 89 10.07 -11.69 0.38
C PRO A 89 9.64 -10.23 0.20
N GLY A 90 8.93 -9.91 -0.89
CA GLY A 90 8.40 -8.57 -1.13
C GLY A 90 7.30 -8.13 -0.14
N THR A 91 6.54 -9.09 0.40
CA THR A 91 5.55 -8.81 1.46
C THR A 91 6.25 -8.53 2.79
N LEU A 92 7.27 -9.32 3.14
CA LEU A 92 8.07 -9.13 4.36
C LEU A 92 8.78 -7.78 4.34
N ALA A 93 9.44 -7.43 3.24
CA ALA A 93 10.04 -6.10 3.06
C ALA A 93 9.01 -4.96 3.13
N GLY A 94 7.75 -5.24 2.74
CA GLY A 94 6.63 -4.32 2.94
C GLY A 94 6.30 -4.10 4.41
N TYR A 95 6.24 -5.17 5.21
CA TYR A 95 6.01 -5.10 6.65
C TYR A 95 7.14 -4.38 7.40
N GLU A 96 8.39 -4.66 7.05
CA GLU A 96 9.56 -3.97 7.62
C GLU A 96 9.50 -2.46 7.33
N ALA A 97 9.25 -2.08 6.08
CA ALA A 97 9.13 -0.69 5.69
C ALA A 97 7.91 0.01 6.34
N GLU A 98 6.81 -0.70 6.54
CA GLU A 98 5.62 -0.18 7.22
C GLU A 98 5.90 0.05 8.70
N ALA A 99 6.44 -0.94 9.40
CA ALA A 99 6.79 -0.85 10.82
C ALA A 99 7.78 0.29 11.09
N ALA A 100 8.86 0.38 10.29
CA ALA A 100 9.88 1.42 10.41
C ALA A 100 9.33 2.84 10.19
N ARG A 101 8.26 3.00 9.40
CA ARG A 101 7.65 4.31 9.15
C ARG A 101 6.55 4.69 10.14
N THR A 102 5.97 3.73 10.84
CA THR A 102 4.73 3.95 11.59
C THR A 102 4.90 3.74 13.09
N PHE A 103 4.95 2.52 13.57
CA PHE A 103 4.92 2.26 15.02
C PHE A 103 6.30 2.11 15.65
N LEU A 104 7.30 1.59 14.97
CA LEU A 104 8.64 1.44 15.57
C LEU A 104 9.29 2.76 16.01
N PRO A 105 9.14 3.90 15.29
CA PRO A 105 9.71 5.15 15.76
C PRO A 105 9.20 5.60 17.13
N ARG A 106 7.99 5.20 17.53
CA ARG A 106 7.38 5.61 18.79
C ARG A 106 7.30 4.49 19.83
N LEU A 107 7.04 3.26 19.39
CA LEU A 107 6.82 2.11 20.27
C LEU A 107 8.02 1.16 20.31
N GLY A 108 8.97 1.29 19.38
CA GLY A 108 10.05 0.31 19.20
C GLY A 108 10.91 0.08 20.42
N GLU A 109 11.17 1.12 21.22
CA GLU A 109 12.01 1.04 22.41
C GLU A 109 11.23 0.62 23.69
N LEU A 110 9.91 0.48 23.59
CA LEU A 110 9.10 -0.01 24.71
C LEU A 110 9.23 -1.53 24.81
N PRO A 111 9.43 -2.09 26.03
CA PRO A 111 9.26 -3.51 26.28
C PRO A 111 7.86 -3.98 25.86
N VAL A 112 7.77 -5.19 25.31
CA VAL A 112 6.49 -5.69 24.74
C VAL A 112 5.39 -5.76 25.79
N ASP A 113 5.72 -6.14 27.03
CA ASP A 113 4.79 -6.22 28.17
C ASP A 113 4.28 -4.88 28.68
N MET A 114 4.97 -3.78 28.34
CA MET A 114 4.60 -2.41 28.70
C MET A 114 3.75 -1.70 27.63
N ILE A 115 3.45 -2.39 26.54
CA ILE A 115 2.54 -1.88 25.51
C ILE A 115 1.10 -2.26 25.90
N ASP A 116 0.41 -1.32 26.52
CA ASP A 116 -0.99 -1.45 26.91
C ASP A 116 -1.96 -0.81 25.89
N ARG A 117 -3.27 -0.90 26.15
CA ARG A 117 -4.33 -0.29 25.30
C ARG A 117 -4.17 1.23 25.20
N ARG A 118 -3.77 1.88 26.29
CA ARG A 118 -3.56 3.33 26.32
C ARG A 118 -2.40 3.74 25.41
N THR A 119 -1.29 3.01 25.49
CA THR A 119 -0.11 3.20 24.63
C THR A 119 -0.45 3.07 23.16
N VAL A 120 -1.25 2.07 22.78
CA VAL A 120 -1.74 1.89 21.40
C VAL A 120 -2.63 3.05 20.98
N ALA A 121 -3.57 3.50 21.81
CA ALA A 121 -4.45 4.63 21.50
C ALA A 121 -3.68 5.95 21.34
N GLU A 122 -2.67 6.19 22.16
CA GLU A 122 -1.80 7.37 22.05
C GLU A 122 -0.96 7.32 20.76
N TRP A 123 -0.46 6.13 20.38
CA TRP A 123 0.24 5.96 19.12
C TRP A 123 -0.68 6.22 17.92
N ILE A 124 -1.93 5.77 17.92
CA ILE A 124 -2.89 6.02 16.85
C ILE A 124 -3.08 7.53 16.66
N ARG A 125 -3.33 8.29 17.74
CA ARG A 125 -3.49 9.75 17.67
C ARG A 125 -2.23 10.45 17.15
N TRP A 126 -1.06 10.04 17.63
CA TRP A 126 0.21 10.56 17.15
C TRP A 126 0.44 10.26 15.68
N GLN A 127 0.13 9.05 15.21
CA GLN A 127 0.35 8.63 13.83
C GLN A 127 -0.51 9.43 12.85
N LEU A 128 -1.75 9.78 13.21
CA LEU A 128 -2.64 10.64 12.41
C LEU A 128 -2.05 12.03 12.16
N GLN A 129 -1.25 12.53 13.07
CA GLN A 129 -0.62 13.85 12.97
C GLN A 129 0.70 13.83 12.18
N GLN A 130 1.22 12.64 11.84
CA GLN A 130 2.50 12.56 11.14
C GLN A 130 2.37 12.99 9.68
N PRO A 131 3.35 13.77 9.16
CA PRO A 131 3.39 14.09 7.74
C PRO A 131 3.66 12.83 6.91
N THR A 132 3.07 12.77 5.72
CA THR A 132 3.33 11.68 4.77
C THR A 132 4.79 11.68 4.31
N ALA A 133 5.30 10.50 3.93
CA ALA A 133 6.65 10.39 3.35
C ALA A 133 6.80 11.25 2.07
N ARG A 134 5.72 11.35 1.28
CA ARG A 134 5.68 12.20 0.09
C ARG A 134 5.84 13.69 0.44
N TRP A 135 5.14 14.14 1.47
CA TRP A 135 5.25 15.51 1.95
C TRP A 135 6.66 15.81 2.44
N ARG A 136 7.25 14.93 3.28
CA ARG A 136 8.63 15.10 3.79
C ARG A 136 9.64 15.22 2.64
N ALA A 137 9.54 14.37 1.62
CA ALA A 137 10.41 14.42 0.46
C ALA A 137 10.18 15.69 -0.40
N ALA A 138 8.95 16.20 -0.46
CA ALA A 138 8.64 17.45 -1.17
C ALA A 138 9.15 18.66 -0.41
N ALA A 139 8.95 18.70 0.91
CA ALA A 139 9.45 19.77 1.79
C ALA A 139 10.99 19.84 1.77
N ALA A 140 11.67 18.68 1.86
CA ALA A 140 13.12 18.61 1.76
C ALA A 140 13.63 19.14 0.40
N ARG A 141 12.96 18.79 -0.71
CA ARG A 141 13.30 19.31 -2.05
C ARG A 141 13.03 20.82 -2.18
N ALA A 142 11.97 21.31 -1.55
CA ALA A 142 11.66 22.75 -1.56
C ALA A 142 12.73 23.52 -0.80
N ALA A 143 13.13 23.05 0.37
CA ALA A 143 14.18 23.65 1.18
C ALA A 143 15.57 23.61 0.50
N ALA A 144 15.89 22.54 -0.23
CA ALA A 144 17.15 22.37 -0.95
C ALA A 144 17.21 23.11 -2.29
N ALA A 145 16.13 23.69 -2.77
CA ALA A 145 16.11 24.45 -4.02
C ALA A 145 16.88 25.79 -3.88
N THR A 146 17.48 26.26 -4.96
CA THR A 146 18.17 27.54 -5.00
C THR A 146 17.51 28.47 -6.02
N PRO A 147 16.78 29.54 -5.61
CA PRO A 147 16.47 29.89 -4.22
C PRO A 147 15.49 28.89 -3.56
N PRO A 148 15.42 28.80 -2.22
CA PRO A 148 14.48 27.94 -1.52
C PRO A 148 13.03 28.23 -1.94
N ARG A 149 12.25 27.18 -2.12
CA ARG A 149 10.83 27.27 -2.49
C ARG A 149 9.95 27.23 -1.24
N PRO A 150 8.72 27.77 -1.29
CA PRO A 150 7.75 27.61 -0.21
C PRO A 150 7.52 26.15 0.12
N GLU A 151 7.36 25.88 1.40
CA GLU A 151 7.01 24.54 1.88
C GLU A 151 5.62 24.13 1.34
N PRO A 152 5.45 22.90 0.85
CA PRO A 152 4.16 22.44 0.37
C PRO A 152 3.13 22.40 1.51
N PRO A 153 1.82 22.54 1.23
CA PRO A 153 0.78 22.37 2.24
C PRO A 153 0.92 21.05 2.98
N LEU A 154 0.81 21.06 4.31
CA LEU A 154 0.98 19.89 5.16
C LEU A 154 -0.02 18.78 4.76
N ALA A 155 0.51 17.60 4.46
CA ALA A 155 -0.27 16.41 4.20
C ALA A 155 0.07 15.34 5.24
N THR A 156 -0.90 15.03 6.10
CA THR A 156 -0.77 14.03 7.15
C THR A 156 -1.17 12.63 6.67
N VAL A 157 -0.81 11.63 7.47
CA VAL A 157 -1.10 10.22 7.22
C VAL A 157 -2.62 9.99 7.25
N SER A 158 -3.15 9.30 6.23
CA SER A 158 -4.59 9.01 6.13
C SER A 158 -5.06 7.98 7.18
N PRO A 159 -6.36 8.03 7.60
CA PRO A 159 -6.98 7.02 8.45
C PRO A 159 -6.69 5.58 7.98
N LYS A 160 -6.82 5.32 6.70
CA LYS A 160 -6.52 4.01 6.09
C LYS A 160 -5.09 3.54 6.32
N THR A 161 -4.10 4.43 6.22
CA THR A 161 -2.70 4.10 6.49
C THR A 161 -2.51 3.75 7.97
N VAL A 162 -3.16 4.48 8.88
CA VAL A 162 -3.11 4.17 10.32
C VAL A 162 -3.75 2.82 10.60
N ARG A 163 -4.91 2.51 10.00
CA ARG A 163 -5.58 1.19 10.13
C ARG A 163 -4.71 0.04 9.63
N ASN A 164 -4.02 0.20 8.52
CA ASN A 164 -3.09 -0.81 7.99
C ASN A 164 -1.91 -1.03 8.95
N ALA A 165 -1.30 0.03 9.44
CA ALA A 165 -0.21 -0.05 10.39
C ALA A 165 -0.65 -0.66 11.73
N HIS A 166 -1.87 -0.33 12.21
CA HIS A 166 -2.47 -0.94 13.39
C HIS A 166 -2.72 -2.44 13.19
N ALA A 167 -3.20 -2.85 12.01
CA ALA A 167 -3.39 -4.27 11.72
C ALA A 167 -2.07 -5.05 11.77
N LEU A 168 -0.97 -4.46 11.27
CA LEU A 168 0.36 -5.06 11.39
C LEU A 168 0.83 -5.10 12.86
N LEU A 169 0.71 -4.01 13.61
CA LEU A 169 1.06 -3.96 15.03
C LEU A 169 0.26 -5.01 15.82
N SER A 170 -1.05 -5.09 15.59
CA SER A 170 -1.92 -6.10 16.22
C SER A 170 -1.50 -7.52 15.88
N ALA A 171 -1.02 -7.78 14.65
CA ALA A 171 -0.51 -9.10 14.28
C ALA A 171 0.81 -9.42 14.99
N VAL A 172 1.70 -8.45 15.17
CA VAL A 172 2.95 -8.59 15.93
C VAL A 172 2.67 -8.91 17.41
N LEU A 173 1.81 -8.12 18.05
CA LEU A 173 1.40 -8.34 19.44
C LEU A 173 0.57 -9.63 19.60
N GLY A 174 -0.12 -10.06 18.56
CA GLY A 174 -0.78 -11.37 18.53
C GLY A 174 0.20 -12.54 18.59
N LEU A 175 1.36 -12.42 17.96
CA LEU A 175 2.45 -13.42 18.10
C LEU A 175 3.01 -13.41 19.53
N ALA A 176 3.17 -12.24 20.15
CA ALA A 176 3.62 -12.15 21.55
C ALA A 176 2.66 -12.84 22.53
N VAL A 177 1.35 -12.82 22.24
CA VAL A 177 0.35 -13.60 23.00
C VAL A 177 0.51 -15.10 22.74
N GLN A 178 0.74 -15.52 21.49
CA GLN A 178 0.97 -16.93 21.16
C GLN A 178 2.24 -17.50 21.80
N GLU A 179 3.26 -16.67 21.96
CA GLU A 179 4.53 -17.04 22.65
C GLU A 179 4.43 -16.92 24.20
N GLY A 180 3.27 -16.53 24.74
CA GLY A 180 3.06 -16.40 26.18
C GLY A 180 3.71 -15.17 26.80
N ILE A 181 4.22 -14.24 26.00
CA ILE A 181 4.82 -12.98 26.46
C ILE A 181 3.73 -12.02 26.98
N LEU A 182 2.57 -11.99 26.31
CA LEU A 182 1.43 -11.17 26.69
C LEU A 182 0.24 -12.06 27.05
N PRO A 183 -0.53 -11.70 28.09
CA PRO A 183 -1.75 -12.43 28.45
C PRO A 183 -2.90 -12.18 27.44
N ALA A 184 -2.91 -11.02 26.79
CA ALA A 184 -3.90 -10.61 25.80
C ALA A 184 -3.30 -9.57 24.85
N ASN A 185 -3.86 -9.47 23.64
CA ASN A 185 -3.41 -8.49 22.65
C ASN A 185 -3.98 -7.09 22.94
N PRO A 186 -3.17 -6.11 23.35
CA PRO A 186 -3.66 -4.77 23.71
C PRO A 186 -4.13 -3.94 22.51
N ALA A 187 -3.77 -4.33 21.28
CA ALA A 187 -4.25 -3.66 20.07
C ALA A 187 -5.66 -4.11 19.66
N ARG A 188 -6.20 -5.20 20.21
CA ARG A 188 -7.56 -5.64 19.89
C ARG A 188 -8.61 -4.69 20.48
N GLY A 189 -9.60 -4.32 19.63
CA GLY A 189 -10.71 -3.44 20.05
C GLY A 189 -10.28 -1.98 20.25
N ALA A 190 -9.16 -1.55 19.65
CA ALA A 190 -8.78 -0.14 19.63
C ALA A 190 -9.75 0.67 18.75
N ASP A 191 -10.09 1.87 19.20
CA ASP A 191 -10.86 2.83 18.41
C ASP A 191 -9.98 3.34 17.25
N LEU A 192 -10.35 2.92 16.06
CA LEU A 192 -9.65 3.31 14.84
C LEU A 192 -10.39 4.45 14.15
N PRO A 193 -9.66 5.39 13.52
CA PRO A 193 -10.31 6.45 12.77
C PRO A 193 -11.15 5.86 11.63
N ASP A 194 -12.33 6.41 11.42
CA ASP A 194 -13.17 6.01 10.31
C ASP A 194 -12.55 6.41 8.97
N ASP A 195 -12.80 5.59 7.95
CA ASP A 195 -12.36 5.84 6.57
C ASP A 195 -13.53 6.54 5.88
N ASP A 196 -13.85 7.77 6.35
CA ASP A 196 -15.06 8.52 5.98
C ASP A 196 -15.12 8.96 4.50
N VAL A 197 -14.09 8.64 3.75
CA VAL A 197 -14.06 8.92 2.32
C VAL A 197 -13.93 7.59 1.57
N GLU A 198 -15.05 6.95 1.27
CA GLU A 198 -15.12 6.18 0.04
C GLU A 198 -14.88 7.17 -1.10
N GLU A 199 -13.60 7.47 -1.39
CA GLU A 199 -13.26 8.10 -2.65
C GLU A 199 -13.92 7.25 -3.73
N GLU A 200 -14.96 7.80 -4.37
CA GLU A 200 -15.55 7.20 -5.56
C GLU A 200 -14.40 6.82 -6.47
N ARG A 201 -14.17 5.53 -6.62
CA ARG A 201 -13.09 5.03 -7.46
C ARG A 201 -13.40 5.47 -8.86
N GLY A 202 -12.75 6.52 -9.30
CA GLY A 202 -12.99 7.13 -10.58
C GLY A 202 -12.94 6.08 -11.70
N ILE A 203 -14.00 6.01 -12.49
CA ILE A 203 -14.06 5.23 -13.72
C ILE A 203 -14.15 6.19 -14.91
N PHE A 204 -13.73 5.73 -16.07
CA PHE A 204 -13.95 6.46 -17.30
C PHE A 204 -15.41 6.28 -17.75
N SER A 205 -16.07 7.37 -18.14
CA SER A 205 -17.22 7.25 -19.03
C SER A 205 -16.74 6.86 -20.43
N ARG A 206 -17.65 6.35 -21.29
CA ARG A 206 -17.26 5.97 -22.67
C ARG A 206 -16.72 7.15 -23.46
N ALA A 207 -17.29 8.34 -23.28
CA ALA A 207 -16.83 9.56 -23.94
C ALA A 207 -15.45 10.03 -23.41
N GLU A 208 -15.19 9.94 -22.10
CA GLU A 208 -13.87 10.24 -21.52
C GLU A 208 -12.82 9.26 -22.01
N TRP A 209 -13.17 7.98 -22.09
CA TRP A 209 -12.27 6.97 -22.63
C TRP A 209 -11.86 7.27 -24.06
N ALA A 210 -12.80 7.60 -24.93
CA ALA A 210 -12.50 7.93 -26.32
C ALA A 210 -11.52 9.10 -26.44
N ARG A 211 -11.75 10.19 -25.68
CA ARG A 211 -10.84 11.34 -25.67
C ARG A 211 -9.47 10.99 -25.08
N PHE A 212 -9.44 10.22 -24.00
CA PHE A 212 -8.21 9.80 -23.34
C PHE A 212 -7.37 8.89 -24.24
N TYR A 213 -8.01 7.92 -24.90
CA TYR A 213 -7.36 7.01 -25.83
C TYR A 213 -6.75 7.76 -27.01
N ALA A 214 -7.48 8.69 -27.61
CA ALA A 214 -7.00 9.55 -28.70
C ALA A 214 -5.84 10.47 -28.27
N ALA A 215 -5.81 10.91 -27.01
CA ALA A 215 -4.72 11.73 -26.46
C ALA A 215 -3.47 10.92 -26.06
N MET A 216 -3.57 9.59 -25.98
CA MET A 216 -2.43 8.72 -25.66
C MET A 216 -1.56 8.50 -26.89
N SER A 217 -0.23 8.51 -26.69
CA SER A 217 0.70 8.16 -27.77
C SER A 217 0.42 6.75 -28.30
N GLU A 218 0.50 6.58 -29.61
CA GLU A 218 0.20 5.32 -30.31
C GLU A 218 0.96 4.12 -29.73
N SER A 219 2.22 4.31 -29.36
CA SER A 219 3.06 3.26 -28.75
C SER A 219 2.52 2.69 -27.44
N TYR A 220 1.64 3.41 -26.72
CA TYR A 220 1.04 2.94 -25.48
C TYR A 220 -0.45 2.61 -25.59
N GLN A 221 -1.08 2.88 -26.72
CA GLN A 221 -2.49 2.52 -26.94
C GLN A 221 -2.75 1.01 -26.79
N PRO A 222 -1.87 0.10 -27.29
CA PRO A 222 -2.05 -1.34 -27.07
C PRO A 222 -2.07 -1.74 -25.58
N LEU A 223 -1.23 -1.10 -24.74
CA LEU A 223 -1.26 -1.32 -23.31
C LEU A 223 -2.60 -0.90 -22.70
N LEU A 224 -3.16 0.23 -23.13
CA LEU A 224 -4.48 0.69 -22.66
C LEU A 224 -5.59 -0.28 -23.04
N ILE A 225 -5.55 -0.81 -24.27
CA ILE A 225 -6.49 -1.82 -24.75
C ILE A 225 -6.41 -3.07 -23.87
N VAL A 226 -5.21 -3.61 -23.67
CA VAL A 226 -5.03 -4.79 -22.81
C VAL A 226 -5.57 -4.52 -21.40
N LEU A 227 -5.22 -3.39 -20.78
CA LEU A 227 -5.69 -3.06 -19.42
C LEU A 227 -7.22 -2.94 -19.36
N LEU A 228 -7.86 -2.32 -20.34
CA LEU A 228 -9.30 -2.15 -20.37
C LEU A 228 -10.03 -3.45 -20.70
N VAL A 229 -9.72 -4.10 -21.83
CA VAL A 229 -10.52 -5.25 -22.29
C VAL A 229 -10.30 -6.50 -21.43
N THR A 230 -9.14 -6.65 -20.80
CA THR A 230 -8.86 -7.80 -19.93
C THR A 230 -9.16 -7.55 -18.46
N GLY A 231 -9.21 -6.27 -18.03
CA GLY A 231 -9.22 -5.90 -16.63
C GLY A 231 -7.97 -6.38 -15.85
N ALA A 232 -6.89 -6.69 -16.56
CA ALA A 232 -5.64 -7.17 -15.92
C ALA A 232 -5.04 -6.12 -14.98
N ARG A 233 -4.33 -6.59 -13.95
CA ARG A 233 -3.52 -5.69 -13.12
C ARG A 233 -2.34 -5.18 -13.94
N TRP A 234 -1.84 -3.99 -13.63
CA TRP A 234 -0.65 -3.42 -14.27
C TRP A 234 0.50 -4.43 -14.43
N GLY A 235 0.87 -5.10 -13.31
CA GLY A 235 1.97 -6.06 -13.32
C GLY A 235 1.68 -7.34 -14.10
N GLU A 236 0.41 -7.68 -14.35
CA GLU A 236 -0.02 -8.79 -15.22
C GLU A 236 0.09 -8.36 -16.68
N ALA A 237 -0.49 -7.21 -17.04
CA ALA A 237 -0.50 -6.70 -18.41
C ALA A 237 0.92 -6.45 -18.97
N THR A 238 1.78 -5.80 -18.19
CA THR A 238 3.16 -5.50 -18.63
C THR A 238 4.11 -6.71 -18.55
N ALA A 239 3.66 -7.84 -17.98
CA ALA A 239 4.40 -9.11 -17.94
C ALA A 239 3.96 -10.10 -19.02
N LEU A 240 3.01 -9.73 -19.88
CA LEU A 240 2.58 -10.56 -21.01
C LEU A 240 3.73 -10.75 -21.99
N GLN A 241 3.88 -11.98 -22.47
CA GLN A 241 4.83 -12.35 -23.49
C GLN A 241 4.11 -12.68 -24.80
N VAL A 242 4.83 -12.69 -25.93
CA VAL A 242 4.27 -13.03 -27.25
C VAL A 242 3.50 -14.35 -27.20
N ARG A 243 4.03 -15.38 -26.56
CA ARG A 243 3.37 -16.69 -26.37
C ARG A 243 2.10 -16.68 -25.53
N ASP A 244 1.75 -15.56 -24.91
CA ASP A 244 0.51 -15.46 -24.13
C ASP A 244 -0.67 -14.95 -24.97
N LEU A 245 -0.42 -14.43 -26.17
CA LEU A 245 -1.43 -14.08 -27.15
C LEU A 245 -1.66 -15.28 -28.10
N ASP A 246 -2.84 -15.84 -28.06
CA ASP A 246 -3.30 -16.84 -29.03
C ASP A 246 -4.27 -16.17 -29.98
N VAL A 247 -3.76 -15.80 -31.16
CA VAL A 247 -4.52 -15.08 -32.20
C VAL A 247 -5.65 -15.97 -32.74
N ALA A 248 -5.35 -17.25 -32.99
CA ALA A 248 -6.31 -18.18 -33.58
C ALA A 248 -7.52 -18.44 -32.66
N ALA A 249 -7.31 -18.50 -31.36
CA ALA A 249 -8.35 -18.68 -30.37
C ALA A 249 -8.95 -17.36 -29.85
N SER A 250 -8.44 -16.20 -30.30
CA SER A 250 -8.81 -14.87 -29.81
C SER A 250 -8.73 -14.78 -28.29
N VAL A 251 -7.63 -15.28 -27.66
CA VAL A 251 -7.45 -15.24 -26.22
C VAL A 251 -6.09 -14.71 -25.80
N ILE A 252 -6.04 -14.22 -24.57
CA ILE A 252 -4.80 -13.90 -23.89
C ILE A 252 -4.69 -14.69 -22.57
N HIS A 253 -3.51 -15.23 -22.31
CA HIS A 253 -3.22 -16.04 -21.13
C HIS A 253 -2.48 -15.22 -20.08
N VAL A 254 -3.09 -14.91 -18.95
CA VAL A 254 -2.42 -14.29 -17.81
C VAL A 254 -1.74 -15.40 -16.99
N ARG A 255 -0.44 -15.57 -17.14
CA ARG A 255 0.35 -16.64 -16.49
C ARG A 255 1.38 -16.13 -15.51
N ARG A 256 1.76 -14.83 -15.61
CA ARG A 256 2.81 -14.19 -14.82
C ARG A 256 2.47 -12.76 -14.48
N ALA A 257 3.21 -12.21 -13.50
CA ALA A 257 3.10 -10.80 -13.11
C ALA A 257 4.44 -10.30 -12.56
N TRP A 258 4.69 -9.01 -12.70
CA TRP A 258 5.76 -8.33 -11.98
C TRP A 258 5.45 -8.28 -10.48
N LYS A 259 6.42 -8.68 -9.65
CA LYS A 259 6.37 -8.64 -8.19
C LYS A 259 7.50 -7.77 -7.66
N LYS A 260 7.27 -7.17 -6.49
CA LYS A 260 8.33 -6.49 -5.76
C LYS A 260 9.30 -7.52 -5.20
N GLY A 261 10.54 -7.50 -5.63
CA GLY A 261 11.67 -8.25 -5.07
C GLY A 261 12.50 -7.36 -4.13
N LYS A 262 13.57 -7.94 -3.56
CA LYS A 262 14.52 -7.18 -2.72
C LYS A 262 15.27 -6.12 -3.53
N GLU A 263 15.72 -6.45 -4.72
CA GLU A 263 16.55 -5.60 -5.59
C GLU A 263 15.78 -5.00 -6.78
N GLY A 264 14.45 -5.01 -6.74
CA GLY A 264 13.62 -4.47 -7.81
C GLY A 264 12.45 -5.36 -8.19
N ALA A 265 11.88 -5.14 -9.36
CA ALA A 265 10.78 -5.95 -9.86
C ALA A 265 11.29 -7.30 -10.39
N VAL A 266 10.66 -8.39 -9.97
CA VAL A 266 10.94 -9.74 -10.44
C VAL A 266 9.72 -10.35 -11.11
N LEU A 267 9.93 -11.12 -12.16
CA LEU A 267 8.87 -11.85 -12.83
C LEU A 267 8.50 -13.11 -12.01
N GLY A 268 7.21 -13.32 -11.77
CA GLY A 268 6.75 -14.47 -11.01
C GLY A 268 5.31 -14.85 -11.33
N VAL A 269 4.82 -15.94 -10.73
CA VAL A 269 3.39 -16.31 -10.86
C VAL A 269 2.49 -15.25 -10.25
N PRO A 270 1.24 -15.05 -10.73
CA PRO A 270 0.28 -14.16 -10.10
C PRO A 270 0.10 -14.44 -8.62
N LYS A 271 -0.36 -13.43 -7.86
CA LYS A 271 -0.44 -13.50 -6.39
C LYS A 271 -1.34 -14.65 -5.89
N THR A 272 -2.34 -15.03 -6.67
CA THR A 272 -3.35 -16.03 -6.31
C THR A 272 -3.46 -17.09 -7.42
N ALA A 273 -3.94 -18.29 -7.09
CA ALA A 273 -4.19 -19.34 -8.07
C ALA A 273 -5.16 -18.88 -9.17
N ARG A 274 -6.20 -18.12 -8.81
CA ARG A 274 -7.16 -17.50 -9.75
C ARG A 274 -6.56 -16.37 -10.58
N GLY A 275 -5.36 -15.92 -10.26
CA GLY A 275 -4.61 -14.97 -11.06
C GLY A 275 -4.16 -15.56 -12.41
N ARG A 276 -3.98 -16.89 -12.50
CA ARG A 276 -3.77 -17.59 -13.78
C ARG A 276 -5.12 -17.79 -14.44
N ARG A 277 -5.33 -17.16 -15.58
CA ARG A 277 -6.60 -17.21 -16.29
C ARG A 277 -6.41 -16.97 -17.77
N THR A 278 -7.32 -17.51 -18.56
CA THR A 278 -7.46 -17.22 -20.00
C THR A 278 -8.59 -16.23 -20.18
N ILE A 279 -8.38 -15.21 -20.98
CA ILE A 279 -9.32 -14.12 -21.22
C ILE A 279 -9.59 -14.04 -22.71
N MET A 280 -10.83 -14.18 -23.12
CA MET A 280 -11.25 -13.96 -24.51
C MET A 280 -11.13 -12.48 -24.87
N LEU A 281 -10.63 -12.19 -26.04
CA LEU A 281 -10.51 -10.86 -26.62
C LEU A 281 -11.55 -10.66 -27.71
N PRO A 282 -12.08 -9.45 -27.88
CA PRO A 282 -12.82 -9.11 -29.08
C PRO A 282 -11.88 -9.01 -30.29
N ASP A 283 -12.38 -9.33 -31.49
CA ASP A 283 -11.57 -9.44 -32.71
C ASP A 283 -10.75 -8.17 -32.98
N TRP A 284 -11.35 -6.99 -32.82
CA TRP A 284 -10.64 -5.72 -32.98
C TRP A 284 -9.44 -5.54 -32.05
N ALA A 285 -9.48 -6.14 -30.85
CA ALA A 285 -8.33 -6.09 -29.92
C ALA A 285 -7.25 -7.08 -30.36
N VAL A 286 -7.63 -8.23 -30.91
CA VAL A 286 -6.67 -9.18 -31.51
C VAL A 286 -5.98 -8.53 -32.70
N GLU A 287 -6.71 -7.92 -33.63
CA GLU A 287 -6.17 -7.18 -34.78
C GLU A 287 -5.17 -6.10 -34.37
N THR A 288 -5.40 -5.43 -33.24
CA THR A 288 -4.46 -4.43 -32.71
C THR A 288 -3.20 -5.06 -32.09
N LEU A 289 -3.31 -6.24 -31.47
CA LEU A 289 -2.21 -6.86 -30.73
C LEU A 289 -1.37 -7.82 -31.59
N GLU A 290 -1.94 -8.43 -32.61
CA GLU A 290 -1.26 -9.38 -33.49
C GLU A 290 0.01 -8.80 -34.13
N PRO A 291 0.04 -7.58 -34.68
CA PRO A 291 1.25 -6.99 -35.27
C PRO A 291 2.39 -6.85 -34.24
N LEU A 292 2.07 -6.72 -32.95
CA LEU A 292 3.07 -6.63 -31.88
C LEU A 292 3.75 -7.98 -31.60
N ALA A 293 3.15 -9.07 -31.98
CA ALA A 293 3.68 -10.42 -31.80
C ALA A 293 4.43 -10.93 -33.06
N ALA A 294 4.12 -10.37 -34.24
CA ALA A 294 4.60 -10.86 -35.52
C ALA A 294 6.13 -10.84 -35.60
N GLY A 295 6.73 -12.01 -35.93
CA GLY A 295 8.17 -12.17 -36.14
C GLY A 295 9.03 -12.07 -34.85
N ARG A 296 8.41 -12.04 -33.66
CA ARG A 296 9.11 -11.92 -32.39
C ARG A 296 9.20 -13.25 -31.65
N ALA A 297 10.22 -13.39 -30.78
CA ALA A 297 10.40 -14.61 -30.02
C ALA A 297 9.28 -14.79 -28.97
N ALA A 298 8.90 -16.04 -28.71
CA ALA A 298 7.76 -16.38 -27.86
C ALA A 298 7.88 -15.88 -26.39
N ASP A 299 9.11 -15.71 -25.92
CA ASP A 299 9.43 -15.24 -24.56
C ASP A 299 9.68 -13.73 -24.44
N GLU A 300 9.68 -13.00 -25.54
CA GLU A 300 9.73 -11.54 -25.51
C GLU A 300 8.44 -10.96 -24.91
N PHE A 301 8.55 -9.80 -24.24
CA PHE A 301 7.36 -9.10 -23.72
C PHE A 301 6.52 -8.56 -24.87
N LEU A 302 5.23 -8.91 -24.89
CA LEU A 302 4.27 -8.44 -25.90
C LEU A 302 4.20 -6.90 -25.95
N LEU A 303 4.17 -6.28 -24.78
CA LEU A 303 4.08 -4.82 -24.60
C LEU A 303 5.40 -4.28 -24.08
N THR A 304 6.02 -3.38 -24.82
CA THR A 304 7.30 -2.76 -24.47
C THR A 304 7.21 -1.24 -24.48
N ALA A 305 8.15 -0.58 -23.82
CA ALA A 305 8.33 0.86 -23.98
C ALA A 305 8.86 1.15 -25.41
N PRO A 306 8.73 2.39 -25.92
CA PRO A 306 9.21 2.76 -27.26
C PRO A 306 10.67 2.42 -27.55
N GLY A 307 11.50 2.33 -26.51
CA GLY A 307 12.91 1.89 -26.61
C GLY A 307 13.11 0.37 -26.46
N GLY A 308 12.06 -0.45 -26.50
CA GLY A 308 12.13 -1.92 -26.43
C GLY A 308 12.25 -2.52 -25.03
N GLY A 309 12.29 -1.73 -23.97
CA GLY A 309 12.44 -2.20 -22.59
C GLY A 309 11.11 -2.39 -21.86
N VAL A 310 11.21 -2.80 -20.58
CA VAL A 310 10.06 -2.94 -19.68
C VAL A 310 9.37 -1.59 -19.43
N ILE A 311 8.03 -1.60 -19.42
CA ILE A 311 7.24 -0.41 -19.13
C ILE A 311 7.20 -0.17 -17.62
N HIS A 312 7.97 0.80 -17.13
CA HIS A 312 7.98 1.19 -15.72
C HIS A 312 6.77 2.06 -15.38
N ARG A 313 5.97 1.62 -14.39
CA ARG A 313 4.72 2.28 -14.01
C ARG A 313 4.87 3.77 -13.69
N THR A 314 5.88 4.13 -12.91
CA THR A 314 6.11 5.53 -12.51
C THR A 314 6.40 6.42 -13.73
N ASN A 315 7.28 5.98 -14.62
CA ASN A 315 7.61 6.73 -15.84
C ASN A 315 6.39 6.85 -16.76
N PHE A 316 5.65 5.76 -16.96
CA PHE A 316 4.43 5.78 -17.76
C PHE A 316 3.40 6.76 -17.19
N VAL A 317 3.13 6.69 -15.87
CA VAL A 317 2.14 7.55 -15.23
C VAL A 317 2.52 9.02 -15.32
N GLU A 318 3.76 9.36 -15.01
CA GLU A 318 4.17 10.77 -14.99
C GLU A 318 4.34 11.38 -16.39
N ARG A 319 4.84 10.61 -17.36
CA ARG A 319 5.22 11.14 -18.68
C ARG A 319 4.17 10.94 -19.77
N HIS A 320 3.23 10.01 -19.59
CA HIS A 320 2.24 9.67 -20.63
C HIS A 320 0.81 9.71 -20.09
N TRP A 321 0.51 9.03 -18.98
CA TRP A 321 -0.84 8.93 -18.43
C TRP A 321 -1.41 10.29 -17.97
N LYS A 322 -0.70 11.01 -17.12
CA LYS A 322 -1.15 12.30 -16.61
C LYS A 322 -1.25 13.37 -17.73
N PRO A 323 -0.27 13.51 -18.64
CA PRO A 323 -0.41 14.40 -19.78
C PRO A 323 -1.59 14.05 -20.67
N ALA A 324 -1.85 12.77 -20.94
CA ALA A 324 -3.02 12.35 -21.74
C ALA A 324 -4.36 12.67 -21.04
N LEU A 325 -4.46 12.51 -19.70
CA LEU A 325 -5.65 12.93 -18.95
C LEU A 325 -5.87 14.44 -19.06
N ALA A 326 -4.81 15.23 -18.93
CA ALA A 326 -4.88 16.68 -19.07
C ALA A 326 -5.31 17.10 -20.49
N ALA A 327 -4.73 16.50 -21.53
CA ALA A 327 -5.08 16.76 -22.91
C ALA A 327 -6.53 16.34 -23.25
N ALA A 328 -7.04 15.28 -22.61
CA ALA A 328 -8.43 14.83 -22.75
C ALA A 328 -9.43 15.67 -21.92
N GLY A 329 -8.97 16.66 -21.14
CA GLY A 329 -9.84 17.49 -20.28
C GLY A 329 -10.47 16.71 -19.13
N ILE A 330 -9.77 15.71 -18.57
CA ILE A 330 -10.27 14.87 -17.47
C ILE A 330 -9.62 15.30 -16.16
N ALA A 331 -10.38 15.96 -15.28
CA ALA A 331 -9.92 16.47 -14.01
C ALA A 331 -9.94 15.44 -12.86
N LYS A 332 -10.79 14.40 -12.97
CA LYS A 332 -10.90 13.37 -11.92
C LYS A 332 -9.64 12.51 -11.78
N HIS A 333 -9.36 12.07 -10.55
CA HIS A 333 -8.20 11.25 -10.25
C HIS A 333 -8.33 9.83 -10.80
N LEU A 334 -7.80 9.59 -12.00
CA LEU A 334 -7.75 8.29 -12.65
C LEU A 334 -6.31 7.75 -12.68
N THR A 335 -6.17 6.47 -12.45
CA THR A 335 -4.89 5.74 -12.51
C THR A 335 -5.01 4.59 -13.52
N PRO A 336 -3.91 3.95 -13.95
CA PRO A 336 -4.00 2.76 -14.79
C PRO A 336 -4.88 1.65 -14.19
N HIS A 337 -5.00 1.57 -12.85
CA HIS A 337 -5.89 0.63 -12.19
C HIS A 337 -7.39 1.00 -12.35
N SER A 338 -7.69 2.26 -12.62
CA SER A 338 -9.04 2.71 -12.93
C SER A 338 -9.60 2.06 -14.21
N LEU A 339 -8.76 1.65 -15.17
CA LEU A 339 -9.21 0.89 -16.35
C LEU A 339 -9.82 -0.46 -15.98
N ARG A 340 -9.26 -1.13 -14.96
CA ARG A 340 -9.84 -2.37 -14.43
C ARG A 340 -11.18 -2.12 -13.75
N HIS A 341 -11.34 -1.01 -13.04
CA HIS A 341 -12.63 -0.61 -12.46
C HIS A 341 -13.61 -0.23 -13.57
N THR A 342 -13.15 0.50 -14.58
CA THR A 342 -13.94 0.86 -15.75
C THR A 342 -14.46 -0.38 -16.49
N PHE A 343 -13.59 -1.35 -16.79
CA PHE A 343 -14.01 -2.62 -17.38
C PHE A 343 -15.13 -3.29 -16.57
N ALA A 344 -14.92 -3.43 -15.25
CA ALA A 344 -15.89 -4.11 -14.40
C ALA A 344 -17.22 -3.35 -14.35
N SER A 345 -17.19 -2.02 -14.21
CA SER A 345 -18.39 -1.19 -14.19
C SER A 345 -19.15 -1.28 -15.52
N TRP A 346 -18.45 -1.13 -16.65
CA TRP A 346 -19.10 -1.23 -17.97
C TRP A 346 -19.69 -2.62 -18.20
N ALA A 347 -18.96 -3.69 -17.87
CA ALA A 347 -19.46 -5.05 -18.03
C ALA A 347 -20.74 -5.30 -17.21
N LEU A 348 -20.78 -4.82 -15.96
CA LEU A 348 -21.97 -4.94 -15.10
C LEU A 348 -23.14 -4.08 -15.62
N MET A 349 -22.88 -2.84 -16.08
CA MET A 349 -23.88 -1.97 -16.69
C MET A 349 -24.44 -2.55 -18.00
N ASP A 350 -23.60 -3.26 -18.76
CA ASP A 350 -24.00 -3.97 -19.99
C ASP A 350 -24.67 -5.35 -19.69
N GLY A 351 -24.97 -5.65 -18.41
CA GLY A 351 -25.70 -6.85 -18.00
C GLY A 351 -24.87 -8.13 -17.88
N VAL A 352 -23.53 -8.05 -17.94
CA VAL A 352 -22.68 -9.24 -17.73
C VAL A 352 -22.79 -9.72 -16.29
N PRO A 353 -23.08 -11.01 -16.03
CA PRO A 353 -23.21 -11.55 -14.69
C PRO A 353 -21.97 -11.28 -13.83
N ALA A 354 -22.17 -10.87 -12.57
CA ALA A 354 -21.07 -10.51 -11.67
C ALA A 354 -20.05 -11.63 -11.46
N GLN A 355 -20.48 -12.90 -11.53
CA GLN A 355 -19.60 -14.09 -11.47
C GLN A 355 -18.62 -14.15 -12.65
N VAL A 356 -19.10 -13.79 -13.86
CA VAL A 356 -18.26 -13.75 -15.06
C VAL A 356 -17.24 -12.63 -14.94
N VAL A 357 -17.67 -11.45 -14.49
CA VAL A 357 -16.77 -10.31 -14.23
C VAL A 357 -15.72 -10.67 -13.16
N GLN A 358 -16.15 -11.31 -12.06
CA GLN A 358 -15.25 -11.77 -11.01
C GLN A 358 -14.18 -12.74 -11.54
N HIS A 359 -14.60 -13.75 -12.30
CA HIS A 359 -13.70 -14.73 -12.89
C HIS A 359 -12.70 -14.08 -13.83
N ARG A 360 -13.18 -13.22 -14.72
CA ARG A 360 -12.35 -12.48 -15.69
C ARG A 360 -11.32 -11.57 -15.01
N LEU A 361 -11.70 -10.93 -13.91
CA LEU A 361 -10.80 -10.12 -13.09
C LEU A 361 -9.83 -10.96 -12.24
N GLY A 362 -10.12 -12.21 -11.93
CA GLY A 362 -9.37 -13.04 -11.00
C GLY A 362 -9.49 -12.53 -9.56
N HIS A 363 -10.69 -12.13 -9.13
CA HIS A 363 -11.00 -11.80 -7.73
C HIS A 363 -11.25 -13.06 -6.94
N GLU A 364 -10.67 -13.16 -5.74
CA GLU A 364 -10.86 -14.34 -4.86
C GLU A 364 -12.26 -14.43 -4.28
N SER A 365 -12.94 -13.29 -4.06
CA SER A 365 -14.30 -13.26 -3.55
C SER A 365 -15.21 -12.32 -4.34
N LEU A 366 -16.50 -12.70 -4.43
CA LEU A 366 -17.57 -11.84 -4.96
C LEU A 366 -17.73 -10.56 -4.15
N GLN A 367 -17.44 -10.62 -2.84
CA GLN A 367 -17.56 -9.50 -1.94
C GLN A 367 -16.65 -8.32 -2.37
N THR A 368 -15.48 -8.62 -2.98
CA THR A 368 -14.61 -7.59 -3.55
C THR A 368 -15.25 -6.92 -4.76
N THR A 369 -15.95 -7.69 -5.61
CA THR A 369 -16.66 -7.16 -6.78
C THR A 369 -17.92 -6.40 -6.35
N SER A 370 -18.74 -6.99 -5.47
CA SER A 370 -19.99 -6.37 -5.01
C SER A 370 -19.75 -5.07 -4.22
N ARG A 371 -18.76 -5.04 -3.33
CA ARG A 371 -18.46 -3.85 -2.53
C ARG A 371 -17.99 -2.66 -3.39
N VAL A 372 -17.24 -2.95 -4.47
CA VAL A 372 -16.72 -1.91 -5.38
C VAL A 372 -17.82 -1.35 -6.29
N TYR A 373 -18.87 -2.14 -6.56
CA TYR A 373 -19.91 -1.83 -7.54
C TYR A 373 -21.32 -1.82 -6.95
N ALA A 374 -21.45 -1.74 -5.60
CA ALA A 374 -22.73 -1.73 -4.90
C ALA A 374 -23.69 -0.60 -5.38
N HIS A 375 -23.12 0.57 -5.73
CA HIS A 375 -23.90 1.68 -6.28
C HIS A 375 -24.50 1.38 -7.66
N LEU A 376 -23.85 0.53 -8.48
CA LEU A 376 -24.40 0.11 -9.77
C LEU A 376 -25.52 -0.93 -9.63
N LEU A 377 -25.57 -1.63 -8.47
CA LEU A 377 -26.64 -2.60 -8.20
C LEU A 377 -27.99 -1.93 -7.99
N LEU A 378 -28.05 -0.67 -7.59
CA LEU A 378 -29.32 0.07 -7.43
C LEU A 378 -29.99 0.30 -8.80
N ASP A 379 -29.23 0.67 -9.83
CA ASP A 379 -29.76 0.83 -11.18
C ASP A 379 -30.14 -0.52 -11.80
N ALA A 380 -29.34 -1.56 -11.55
CA ALA A 380 -29.67 -2.93 -11.96
C ALA A 380 -30.89 -3.49 -11.21
N GLN A 381 -31.14 -3.12 -9.94
CA GLN A 381 -32.35 -3.48 -9.22
C GLN A 381 -33.60 -2.86 -9.85
N ARG A 382 -33.52 -1.60 -10.27
CA ARG A 382 -34.65 -0.94 -10.97
C ARG A 382 -34.96 -1.66 -12.28
N ALA A 383 -33.94 -1.93 -13.11
CA ALA A 383 -34.12 -2.70 -14.33
C ALA A 383 -34.63 -4.15 -14.08
N ALA A 384 -34.23 -4.77 -12.99
CA ALA A 384 -34.73 -6.11 -12.60
C ALA A 384 -36.18 -6.06 -12.14
N VAL A 385 -36.60 -5.03 -11.45
CA VAL A 385 -38.01 -4.83 -11.06
C VAL A 385 -38.88 -4.59 -12.29
N ASP A 386 -38.41 -3.76 -13.22
CA ASP A 386 -39.10 -3.51 -14.48
C ASP A 386 -39.19 -4.79 -15.36
N ALA A 387 -38.18 -5.66 -15.30
CA ALA A 387 -38.14 -6.93 -16.04
C ALA A 387 -39.06 -8.02 -15.43
N ILE A 388 -39.46 -7.93 -14.15
CA ILE A 388 -40.43 -8.86 -13.55
C ILE A 388 -41.81 -8.74 -14.21
N GLY A 389 -42.14 -7.55 -14.73
CA GLY A 389 -43.23 -7.34 -15.71
C GLY A 389 -44.63 -7.86 -15.29
N TRP A 390 -44.81 -8.22 -14.02
CA TRP A 390 -46.12 -8.71 -13.55
C TRP A 390 -46.91 -7.58 -12.89
N GLU A 391 -47.82 -7.03 -13.69
CA GLU A 391 -48.89 -6.20 -13.15
C GLU A 391 -50.10 -7.12 -12.84
N PRO A 392 -50.64 -7.11 -11.61
CA PRO A 392 -51.89 -7.79 -11.34
C PRO A 392 -52.95 -7.14 -12.22
N SER A 393 -53.53 -7.88 -13.17
CA SER A 393 -54.65 -7.40 -13.97
C SER A 393 -55.74 -6.97 -13.03
N PRO A 394 -56.27 -5.73 -13.15
CA PRO A 394 -57.45 -5.35 -12.36
C PRO A 394 -58.63 -6.13 -12.88
N GLY A 395 -59.03 -7.21 -12.18
CA GLY A 395 -60.24 -7.99 -12.43
C GLY A 395 -60.00 -9.43 -12.87
N ALA A 396 -59.69 -10.31 -11.95
CA ALA A 396 -59.99 -11.73 -11.99
C ALA A 396 -60.74 -12.10 -10.71
#